data_ce91b1e33d1f57ed78f827483baad05c
#
_entry.id   ce91b1e33d1f57ed78f827483baad05c
#
_cell.length_a   1.000
_cell.length_b   1.000
_cell.length_c   1.000
_cell.angle_alpha   90.00
_cell.angle_beta   90.00
_cell.angle_gamma   90.00
#
_symmetry.space_group_name_H-M   'P 1'
#
loop_
_entity.id
_entity.type
_entity.pdbx_description
1 polymer ?
#
loop_
_entity_poly.entity_id
_entity_poly.type
_entity_poly.pdbx_seq_one_letter_code
_entity_poly.pdbx_strand_id
1 'polypeptide(L)'
;MSKKKEVKRIDLSTIENPNFLKGLSYKELEQLSNDLTEEIIDKVSINGGHLAANLGAVDATIALCRVFDFSKDKIIFDVGHQCYTYKLLTGRSLERLRKSDGVSGFQKLSESPYDHFECGHSSTSISVAKGMAVARDLNKEKYDVVAFIGDSSISNGLALEGLNNISENNNKVIIVLNDNDMSITKPVGGLARAFRNLSNTLLYRRSKNAYQRLMKKTRFGRWILSWTGGIKNWLKRHLMSINLFDNMGLAYVGPIDGHDIKKMVQVFDKAKKYDKPIVIHIKTIKGKGYKYAENDDTGKWHGVGSFDKETGTINVDPNTVTWSDIYSKAIVEVMSENQNAVTIVPATGLGSSLNNVFELFPTRSFDVGIAEEHALTMAGGLAISGKHPIICIYSTFLQRAFDELSHDIARMNLNATILIDRSGLVGEDGNTHQGIYDESFLLSTPNTVVTMASRESEAMGLMKESMNNHGVFCIRYPRSRLASKDEREETPFGKWKKELSGNKTAIVSVGPLTLELKELLSEKNVTLYNALYLKPMDEEVVNKELFNYERVIIYDAYAIENGFASQLAAHLASHGYKGQIILKAVPDEFIEHASQKEQLSKYGLLPEQILEII
;
A
#
# COMPACT_ATOMS: atom_id res chain seq x y z
N MET A 1 10.68 24.25 -46.73
CA MET A 1 10.04 23.30 -45.78
C MET A 1 11.01 22.20 -45.45
N SER A 2 11.67 22.29 -44.31
CA SER A 2 12.57 21.25 -43.84
C SER A 2 11.74 20.00 -43.47
N LYS A 3 11.98 18.88 -44.15
CA LYS A 3 11.42 17.59 -43.74
C LYS A 3 11.83 17.35 -42.29
N LYS A 4 10.90 17.40 -41.32
CA LYS A 4 11.12 16.86 -39.98
C LYS A 4 11.59 15.41 -40.19
N LYS A 5 12.86 15.08 -39.85
CA LYS A 5 13.29 13.69 -39.75
C LYS A 5 12.37 13.02 -38.75
N GLU A 6 11.58 12.06 -39.18
CA GLU A 6 10.84 11.17 -38.28
C GLU A 6 11.85 10.53 -37.31
N VAL A 7 11.54 10.60 -36.03
CA VAL A 7 12.34 9.94 -34.99
C VAL A 7 12.03 8.45 -35.11
N LYS A 8 13.05 7.62 -35.23
CA LYS A 8 12.89 6.18 -35.34
C LYS A 8 12.30 5.64 -34.01
N ARG A 9 11.14 4.99 -34.09
CA ARG A 9 10.57 4.26 -32.95
C ARG A 9 11.46 3.09 -32.58
N ILE A 10 11.62 2.85 -31.26
CA ILE A 10 12.36 1.71 -30.73
C ILE A 10 11.35 0.60 -30.50
N ASP A 11 11.67 -0.58 -31.00
CA ASP A 11 10.90 -1.78 -30.70
C ASP A 11 11.18 -2.20 -29.25
N LEU A 12 10.19 -2.00 -28.37
CA LEU A 12 10.32 -2.29 -26.94
C LEU A 12 10.62 -3.77 -26.66
N SER A 13 10.20 -4.68 -27.56
CA SER A 13 10.44 -6.10 -27.40
C SER A 13 11.92 -6.52 -27.58
N THR A 14 12.72 -5.64 -28.18
CA THR A 14 14.16 -5.87 -28.42
C THR A 14 15.04 -5.32 -27.29
N ILE A 15 14.47 -4.71 -26.29
CA ILE A 15 15.24 -4.14 -25.17
C ILE A 15 15.68 -5.26 -24.23
N GLU A 16 16.98 -5.43 -24.05
CA GLU A 16 17.57 -6.41 -23.13
C GLU A 16 18.06 -5.73 -21.83
N ASN A 17 18.58 -4.52 -21.94
CA ASN A 17 19.14 -3.76 -20.81
C ASN A 17 19.13 -2.25 -21.11
N PRO A 18 19.25 -1.38 -20.09
CA PRO A 18 19.11 0.07 -20.27
C PRO A 18 20.32 0.76 -20.93
N ASN A 19 21.39 0.07 -21.28
CA ASN A 19 22.62 0.69 -21.81
C ASN A 19 22.41 1.39 -23.16
N PHE A 20 21.44 0.95 -23.96
CA PHE A 20 21.11 1.58 -25.24
C PHE A 20 20.71 3.06 -25.08
N LEU A 21 20.16 3.45 -23.94
CA LEU A 21 19.76 4.82 -23.64
C LEU A 21 20.92 5.82 -23.76
N LYS A 22 22.16 5.38 -23.49
CA LYS A 22 23.37 6.23 -23.57
C LYS A 22 23.65 6.74 -24.98
N GLY A 23 23.24 5.99 -26.01
CA GLY A 23 23.39 6.35 -27.42
C GLY A 23 22.30 7.24 -28.00
N LEU A 24 21.16 7.39 -27.31
CA LEU A 24 20.02 8.12 -27.84
C LEU A 24 20.14 9.64 -27.68
N SER A 25 19.66 10.38 -28.67
CA SER A 25 19.43 11.82 -28.54
C SER A 25 18.26 12.11 -27.59
N TYR A 26 18.16 13.35 -27.07
CA TYR A 26 17.03 13.72 -26.20
C TYR A 26 15.68 13.64 -26.91
N LYS A 27 15.60 13.85 -28.23
CA LYS A 27 14.36 13.66 -28.99
C LYS A 27 13.95 12.19 -29.08
N GLU A 28 14.91 11.30 -29.22
CA GLU A 28 14.64 9.86 -29.20
C GLU A 28 14.21 9.38 -27.80
N LEU A 29 14.77 9.96 -26.73
CA LEU A 29 14.33 9.69 -25.35
C LEU A 29 12.90 10.20 -25.08
N GLU A 30 12.54 11.37 -25.62
CA GLU A 30 11.16 11.90 -25.55
C GLU A 30 10.17 10.99 -26.32
N GLN A 31 10.57 10.47 -27.49
CA GLN A 31 9.76 9.52 -28.25
C GLN A 31 9.61 8.19 -27.48
N LEU A 32 10.70 7.67 -26.94
CA LEU A 32 10.69 6.46 -26.12
C LEU A 32 9.79 6.63 -24.89
N SER A 33 9.77 7.80 -24.27
CA SER A 33 8.85 8.09 -23.16
C SER A 33 7.39 7.94 -23.55
N ASN A 34 7.01 8.42 -24.75
CA ASN A 34 5.66 8.26 -25.26
C ASN A 34 5.34 6.79 -25.56
N ASP A 35 6.26 6.07 -26.22
CA ASP A 35 6.07 4.66 -26.55
C ASP A 35 5.94 3.78 -25.29
N LEU A 36 6.73 4.03 -24.24
CA LEU A 36 6.61 3.37 -22.93
C LEU A 36 5.30 3.71 -22.21
N THR A 37 4.85 4.96 -22.32
CA THR A 37 3.58 5.41 -21.74
C THR A 37 2.40 4.67 -22.40
N GLU A 38 2.39 4.57 -23.73
CA GLU A 38 1.37 3.82 -24.48
C GLU A 38 1.39 2.33 -24.09
N GLU A 39 2.55 1.70 -24.03
CA GLU A 39 2.71 0.30 -23.64
C GLU A 39 2.17 0.02 -22.22
N ILE A 40 2.51 0.89 -21.24
CA ILE A 40 2.01 0.74 -19.88
C ILE A 40 0.49 0.86 -19.82
N ILE A 41 -0.10 1.83 -20.52
CA ILE A 41 -1.55 1.99 -20.58
C ILE A 41 -2.20 0.73 -21.18
N ASP A 42 -1.67 0.24 -22.30
CA ASP A 42 -2.20 -0.94 -23.00
C ASP A 42 -2.16 -2.18 -22.10
N LYS A 43 -1.03 -2.48 -21.45
CA LYS A 43 -0.90 -3.68 -20.63
C LYS A 43 -1.67 -3.59 -19.32
N VAL A 44 -1.71 -2.43 -18.68
CA VAL A 44 -2.49 -2.23 -17.45
C VAL A 44 -3.99 -2.21 -17.74
N SER A 45 -4.45 -1.75 -18.92
CA SER A 45 -5.86 -1.83 -19.29
C SER A 45 -6.39 -3.28 -19.34
N ILE A 46 -5.53 -4.23 -19.69
CA ILE A 46 -5.86 -5.66 -19.80
C ILE A 46 -5.68 -6.37 -18.45
N ASN A 47 -4.52 -6.18 -17.82
CA ASN A 47 -4.10 -6.97 -16.65
C ASN A 47 -4.48 -6.34 -15.30
N GLY A 48 -4.87 -5.07 -15.31
CA GLY A 48 -4.89 -4.26 -14.09
C GLY A 48 -3.48 -3.90 -13.61
N GLY A 49 -3.39 -3.06 -12.58
CA GLY A 49 -2.13 -2.66 -11.98
C GLY A 49 -2.11 -1.22 -11.48
N HIS A 50 -0.92 -0.72 -11.16
CA HIS A 50 -0.71 0.63 -10.65
C HIS A 50 -0.45 1.60 -11.81
N LEU A 51 -1.50 2.24 -12.35
CA LEU A 51 -1.37 3.02 -13.58
C LEU A 51 -0.77 4.41 -13.34
N ALA A 52 -1.46 5.24 -12.56
CA ALA A 52 -1.14 6.67 -12.48
C ALA A 52 0.26 6.95 -11.91
N ALA A 53 0.72 6.14 -10.94
CA ALA A 53 2.06 6.26 -10.36
C ALA A 53 3.16 5.93 -11.38
N ASN A 54 2.96 4.90 -12.21
CA ASN A 54 3.89 4.52 -13.28
C ASN A 54 3.99 5.59 -14.36
N LEU A 55 2.86 6.10 -14.83
CA LEU A 55 2.83 7.16 -15.87
C LEU A 55 3.54 8.44 -15.42
N GLY A 56 3.42 8.80 -14.14
CA GLY A 56 4.17 9.93 -13.56
C GLY A 56 5.68 9.71 -13.47
N ALA A 57 6.16 8.47 -13.46
CA ALA A 57 7.56 8.13 -13.24
C ALA A 57 8.35 7.81 -14.52
N VAL A 58 7.73 7.75 -15.71
CA VAL A 58 8.36 7.33 -16.98
C VAL A 58 9.60 8.13 -17.27
N ASP A 59 9.49 9.46 -17.36
CA ASP A 59 10.58 10.35 -17.73
C ASP A 59 11.74 10.31 -16.72
N ALA A 60 11.40 10.26 -15.43
CA ALA A 60 12.39 10.17 -14.36
C ALA A 60 13.16 8.85 -14.40
N THR A 61 12.48 7.74 -14.66
CA THR A 61 13.11 6.42 -14.78
C THR A 61 14.04 6.34 -15.99
N ILE A 62 13.63 6.90 -17.15
CA ILE A 62 14.51 7.03 -18.33
C ILE A 62 15.78 7.83 -17.99
N ALA A 63 15.61 8.96 -17.32
CA ALA A 63 16.76 9.81 -16.95
C ALA A 63 17.70 9.11 -15.96
N LEU A 64 17.18 8.36 -14.99
CA LEU A 64 17.97 7.55 -14.06
C LEU A 64 18.74 6.45 -14.80
N CYS A 65 18.06 5.66 -15.63
CA CYS A 65 18.67 4.58 -16.39
C CYS A 65 19.72 5.06 -17.42
N ARG A 66 19.60 6.32 -17.88
CA ARG A 66 20.61 6.93 -18.75
C ARG A 66 21.91 7.29 -18.02
N VAL A 67 21.80 7.71 -16.75
CA VAL A 67 22.95 8.22 -15.96
C VAL A 67 23.62 7.11 -15.16
N PHE A 68 22.83 6.28 -14.50
CA PHE A 68 23.32 5.22 -13.64
C PHE A 68 23.46 3.89 -14.39
N ASP A 69 24.43 3.09 -13.98
CA ASP A 69 24.63 1.73 -14.48
C ASP A 69 24.09 0.74 -13.45
N PHE A 70 22.82 0.44 -13.53
CA PHE A 70 22.14 -0.43 -12.55
C PHE A 70 22.55 -1.93 -12.65
N SER A 71 23.49 -2.28 -13.50
CA SER A 71 24.22 -3.54 -13.37
C SER A 71 25.25 -3.51 -12.21
N LYS A 72 25.60 -2.31 -11.72
CA LYS A 72 26.54 -2.04 -10.63
C LYS A 72 25.94 -1.15 -9.55
N ASP A 73 25.44 0.03 -9.96
CA ASP A 73 24.74 0.97 -9.09
C ASP A 73 23.45 0.32 -8.58
N LYS A 74 22.93 0.74 -7.42
CA LYS A 74 21.72 0.17 -6.81
C LYS A 74 20.58 1.17 -6.85
N ILE A 75 19.38 0.70 -7.19
CA ILE A 75 18.15 1.48 -7.12
C ILE A 75 17.09 0.76 -6.30
N ILE A 76 16.44 1.50 -5.43
CA ILE A 76 15.31 1.07 -4.61
C ILE A 76 14.14 1.99 -4.93
N PHE A 77 13.07 1.45 -5.49
CA PHE A 77 11.81 2.16 -5.61
C PHE A 77 11.00 1.94 -4.33
N ASP A 78 10.69 3.03 -3.62
CA ASP A 78 9.84 2.98 -2.44
C ASP A 78 8.45 2.43 -2.79
N VAL A 79 7.89 1.52 -2.01
CA VAL A 79 6.76 0.66 -2.38
C VAL A 79 7.11 -0.26 -3.56
N GLY A 80 7.71 0.26 -4.61
CA GLY A 80 8.09 -0.49 -5.82
C GLY A 80 7.00 -0.58 -6.89
N HIS A 81 5.81 -0.04 -6.66
CA HIS A 81 4.67 -0.12 -7.58
C HIS A 81 4.82 0.76 -8.83
N GLN A 82 5.75 1.72 -8.86
CA GLN A 82 6.06 2.61 -10.00
C GLN A 82 7.26 2.15 -10.84
N CYS A 83 7.52 0.84 -10.89
CA CYS A 83 8.69 0.25 -11.54
C CYS A 83 8.44 -0.30 -12.96
N TYR A 84 7.25 -0.10 -13.58
CA TYR A 84 6.93 -0.73 -14.86
C TYR A 84 7.83 -0.25 -16.01
N THR A 85 8.11 1.05 -16.08
CA THR A 85 9.12 1.60 -17.01
C THR A 85 10.49 0.96 -16.79
N TYR A 86 10.89 0.77 -15.54
CA TYR A 86 12.16 0.14 -15.21
C TYR A 86 12.20 -1.34 -15.64
N LYS A 87 11.10 -2.07 -15.46
CA LYS A 87 10.96 -3.44 -15.94
C LYS A 87 11.13 -3.53 -17.45
N LEU A 88 10.43 -2.67 -18.21
CA LEU A 88 10.56 -2.61 -19.67
C LEU A 88 11.99 -2.28 -20.12
N LEU A 89 12.63 -1.27 -19.50
CA LEU A 89 14.01 -0.87 -19.84
C LEU A 89 15.06 -1.92 -19.46
N THR A 90 14.73 -2.86 -18.59
CA THR A 90 15.62 -3.96 -18.16
C THR A 90 15.24 -5.32 -18.80
N GLY A 91 14.53 -5.29 -19.93
CA GLY A 91 14.28 -6.45 -20.77
C GLY A 91 13.08 -7.32 -20.35
N ARG A 92 12.22 -6.84 -19.46
CA ARG A 92 11.02 -7.56 -19.03
C ARG A 92 9.79 -7.12 -19.82
N SER A 93 8.88 -8.06 -20.11
CA SER A 93 7.59 -7.78 -20.74
C SER A 93 6.50 -7.60 -19.69
N LEU A 94 5.57 -6.66 -19.93
CA LEU A 94 4.36 -6.48 -19.11
C LEU A 94 3.16 -7.26 -19.65
N GLU A 95 3.34 -8.12 -20.66
CA GLU A 95 2.24 -8.89 -21.30
C GLU A 95 1.44 -9.70 -20.28
N ARG A 96 2.13 -10.30 -19.34
CA ARG A 96 1.53 -11.08 -18.25
C ARG A 96 1.80 -10.47 -16.89
N LEU A 97 1.68 -9.14 -16.82
CA LEU A 97 1.86 -8.40 -15.57
C LEU A 97 0.89 -8.90 -14.49
N ARG A 98 1.42 -9.24 -13.30
CA ARG A 98 0.66 -9.69 -12.12
C ARG A 98 -0.08 -11.04 -12.29
N LYS A 99 0.26 -11.81 -13.32
CA LYS A 99 -0.22 -13.21 -13.51
C LYS A 99 0.80 -14.19 -12.93
N SER A 100 0.34 -15.38 -12.56
CA SER A 100 1.17 -16.43 -11.92
C SER A 100 2.45 -16.81 -12.67
N ASP A 101 2.44 -16.67 -13.98
CA ASP A 101 3.57 -16.95 -14.88
C ASP A 101 4.19 -15.68 -15.48
N GLY A 102 3.89 -14.52 -14.93
CA GLY A 102 4.33 -13.21 -15.41
C GLY A 102 5.16 -12.44 -14.40
N VAL A 103 5.40 -11.18 -14.72
CA VAL A 103 6.15 -10.28 -13.83
C VAL A 103 5.27 -9.69 -12.72
N SER A 104 5.86 -9.55 -11.53
CA SER A 104 5.23 -8.90 -10.38
C SER A 104 4.90 -7.43 -10.65
N GLY A 105 3.90 -6.90 -9.95
CA GLY A 105 3.59 -5.47 -9.93
C GLY A 105 4.62 -4.61 -9.17
N PHE A 106 5.64 -5.22 -8.56
CA PHE A 106 6.69 -4.61 -7.75
C PHE A 106 8.08 -5.05 -8.21
N GLN A 107 9.15 -4.42 -7.69
CA GLN A 107 10.49 -4.99 -7.87
C GLN A 107 10.56 -6.37 -7.24
N LYS A 108 11.24 -7.31 -7.90
CA LYS A 108 11.39 -8.69 -7.43
C LYS A 108 12.77 -9.25 -7.78
N LEU A 109 13.54 -9.62 -6.76
CA LEU A 109 14.93 -10.08 -6.89
C LEU A 109 15.07 -11.30 -7.81
N SER A 110 14.07 -12.19 -7.79
CA SER A 110 14.08 -13.40 -8.62
C SER A 110 13.77 -13.15 -10.10
N GLU A 111 13.25 -11.97 -10.47
CA GLU A 111 12.92 -11.63 -11.86
C GLU A 111 14.09 -11.07 -12.64
N SER A 112 14.99 -10.35 -11.99
CA SER A 112 16.05 -9.64 -12.71
C SER A 112 17.22 -9.27 -11.79
N PRO A 113 18.48 -9.37 -12.28
CA PRO A 113 19.65 -8.87 -11.55
C PRO A 113 19.66 -7.33 -11.41
N TYR A 114 18.76 -6.63 -12.09
CA TYR A 114 18.56 -5.19 -11.96
C TYR A 114 17.64 -4.83 -10.78
N ASP A 115 16.88 -5.74 -10.20
CA ASP A 115 16.10 -5.51 -9.00
C ASP A 115 17.00 -5.74 -7.77
N HIS A 116 17.14 -4.72 -6.92
CA HIS A 116 18.12 -4.73 -5.84
C HIS A 116 17.50 -4.89 -4.46
N PHE A 117 16.19 -4.69 -4.34
CA PHE A 117 15.41 -4.88 -3.13
C PHE A 117 13.92 -4.96 -3.44
N GLU A 118 13.19 -5.76 -2.68
CA GLU A 118 11.74 -5.90 -2.74
C GLU A 118 11.10 -5.08 -1.62
N CYS A 119 10.41 -3.97 -1.96
CA CYS A 119 9.71 -3.16 -0.97
C CYS A 119 8.28 -3.70 -0.73
N GLY A 120 7.29 -3.22 -1.45
CA GLY A 120 5.87 -3.49 -1.23
C GLY A 120 5.21 -2.48 -0.29
N HIS A 121 5.66 -2.41 0.95
CA HIS A 121 5.24 -1.37 1.88
C HIS A 121 6.06 -0.08 1.69
N SER A 122 5.41 1.07 1.93
CA SER A 122 6.02 2.40 1.76
C SER A 122 7.11 2.70 2.80
N SER A 123 7.94 3.70 2.48
CA SER A 123 8.82 4.39 3.43
C SER A 123 10.09 3.65 3.84
N THR A 124 10.33 2.45 3.29
CA THR A 124 11.49 1.61 3.64
C THR A 124 12.75 1.94 2.83
N SER A 125 12.60 2.56 1.65
CA SER A 125 13.67 2.73 0.67
C SER A 125 14.88 3.50 1.18
N ILE A 126 14.68 4.51 2.03
CA ILE A 126 15.76 5.34 2.59
C ILE A 126 16.64 4.52 3.54
N SER A 127 16.03 3.74 4.43
CA SER A 127 16.75 2.86 5.37
C SER A 127 17.49 1.75 4.64
N VAL A 128 16.88 1.16 3.62
CA VAL A 128 17.52 0.16 2.75
C VAL A 128 18.71 0.77 2.02
N ALA A 129 18.54 1.94 1.40
CA ALA A 129 19.63 2.63 0.72
C ALA A 129 20.78 2.98 1.65
N LYS A 130 20.49 3.38 2.90
CA LYS A 130 21.52 3.60 3.94
C LYS A 130 22.28 2.31 4.24
N GLY A 131 21.58 1.19 4.44
CA GLY A 131 22.21 -0.11 4.69
C GLY A 131 23.15 -0.53 3.54
N MET A 132 22.70 -0.37 2.28
CA MET A 132 23.52 -0.67 1.09
C MET A 132 24.74 0.25 0.99
N ALA A 133 24.58 1.54 1.31
CA ALA A 133 25.70 2.49 1.28
C ALA A 133 26.75 2.18 2.37
N VAL A 134 26.31 1.78 3.56
CA VAL A 134 27.19 1.33 4.63
C VAL A 134 27.97 0.07 4.21
N ALA A 135 27.28 -0.94 3.67
CA ALA A 135 27.90 -2.18 3.19
C ALA A 135 28.94 -1.90 2.09
N ARG A 136 28.58 -1.05 1.10
CA ARG A 136 29.51 -0.58 0.06
C ARG A 136 30.79 -0.01 0.65
N ASP A 137 30.66 0.89 1.63
CA ASP A 137 31.80 1.61 2.21
C ASP A 137 32.67 0.69 3.07
N LEU A 138 32.06 -0.25 3.81
CA LEU A 138 32.78 -1.28 4.57
C LEU A 138 33.54 -2.25 3.65
N ASN A 139 32.94 -2.65 2.54
CA ASN A 139 33.57 -3.51 1.53
C ASN A 139 34.55 -2.76 0.62
N LYS A 140 34.65 -1.42 0.73
CA LYS A 140 35.45 -0.56 -0.15
C LYS A 140 35.06 -0.68 -1.64
N GLU A 141 33.80 -0.96 -1.89
CA GLU A 141 33.23 -1.05 -3.23
C GLU A 141 32.90 0.36 -3.79
N LYS A 142 32.70 0.44 -5.10
CA LYS A 142 32.41 1.71 -5.79
C LYS A 142 31.15 1.57 -6.64
N TYR A 143 30.01 1.90 -6.06
CA TYR A 143 28.73 2.06 -6.77
C TYR A 143 27.89 3.14 -6.09
N ASP A 144 26.96 3.69 -6.83
CA ASP A 144 25.99 4.64 -6.30
C ASP A 144 24.75 3.90 -5.78
N VAL A 145 24.10 4.46 -4.77
CA VAL A 145 22.82 3.96 -4.24
C VAL A 145 21.77 5.04 -4.40
N VAL A 146 20.68 4.72 -5.09
CA VAL A 146 19.57 5.63 -5.39
C VAL A 146 18.31 5.11 -4.69
N ALA A 147 17.68 5.94 -3.85
CA ALA A 147 16.34 5.72 -3.32
C ALA A 147 15.36 6.63 -4.06
N PHE A 148 14.36 6.04 -4.72
CA PHE A 148 13.28 6.77 -5.39
C PHE A 148 12.03 6.71 -4.53
N ILE A 149 11.62 7.83 -3.93
CA ILE A 149 10.55 7.89 -2.92
C ILE A 149 9.53 8.97 -3.23
N GLY A 150 8.24 8.68 -2.99
CA GLY A 150 7.14 9.62 -3.14
C GLY A 150 7.02 10.60 -1.98
N ASP A 151 6.35 11.73 -2.24
CA ASP A 151 6.10 12.81 -1.28
C ASP A 151 5.28 12.39 -0.06
N SER A 152 4.39 11.42 -0.22
CA SER A 152 3.60 10.87 0.90
C SER A 152 4.41 9.87 1.72
N SER A 153 5.17 9.00 1.05
CA SER A 153 6.00 8.00 1.73
C SER A 153 7.12 8.62 2.58
N ILE A 154 7.71 9.74 2.13
CA ILE A 154 8.78 10.42 2.88
C ILE A 154 8.29 11.07 4.18
N SER A 155 6.98 11.25 4.34
CA SER A 155 6.39 11.82 5.55
C SER A 155 6.12 10.81 6.67
N ASN A 156 6.24 9.52 6.40
CA ASN A 156 6.09 8.45 7.40
C ASN A 156 7.29 8.39 8.36
N GLY A 157 7.06 7.92 9.59
CA GLY A 157 8.05 7.84 10.66
C GLY A 157 9.34 7.12 10.25
N LEU A 158 9.25 5.94 9.65
CA LEU A 158 10.41 5.14 9.23
C LEU A 158 11.28 5.88 8.19
N ALA A 159 10.68 6.60 7.24
CA ALA A 159 11.43 7.40 6.28
C ALA A 159 12.15 8.56 6.96
N LEU A 160 11.50 9.22 7.95
CA LEU A 160 12.11 10.30 8.73
C LEU A 160 13.24 9.80 9.62
N GLU A 161 13.13 8.62 10.23
CA GLU A 161 14.21 7.95 10.96
C GLU A 161 15.40 7.66 10.04
N GLY A 162 15.12 7.15 8.84
CA GLY A 162 16.14 6.92 7.81
C GLY A 162 16.86 8.21 7.40
N LEU A 163 16.12 9.30 7.16
CA LEU A 163 16.68 10.62 6.84
C LEU A 163 17.54 11.16 8.00
N ASN A 164 17.06 11.05 9.23
CA ASN A 164 17.78 11.48 10.41
C ASN A 164 19.12 10.73 10.54
N ASN A 165 19.12 9.42 10.32
CA ASN A 165 20.32 8.59 10.44
C ASN A 165 21.31 8.79 9.29
N ILE A 166 20.84 9.08 8.06
CA ILE A 166 21.73 9.34 6.91
C ILE A 166 22.64 10.55 7.16
N SER A 167 22.17 11.57 7.88
CA SER A 167 22.94 12.79 8.15
C SER A 167 24.12 12.58 9.09
N GLU A 168 24.09 11.59 9.95
CA GLU A 168 25.14 11.32 10.95
C GLU A 168 26.46 10.83 10.33
N ASN A 169 26.36 10.04 9.27
CA ASN A 169 27.53 9.44 8.61
C ASN A 169 27.53 9.81 7.12
N ASN A 170 28.62 10.28 6.59
CA ASN A 170 28.77 10.71 5.20
C ASN A 170 28.64 9.58 4.15
N ASN A 171 27.92 8.47 4.44
CA ASN A 171 27.66 7.45 3.43
C ASN A 171 26.79 8.03 2.31
N LYS A 172 27.34 8.12 1.14
CA LYS A 172 26.67 8.72 -0.03
C LYS A 172 25.43 7.90 -0.41
N VAL A 173 24.26 8.55 -0.36
CA VAL A 173 22.98 8.09 -0.88
C VAL A 173 22.38 9.20 -1.73
N ILE A 174 21.78 8.87 -2.85
CA ILE A 174 21.03 9.79 -3.71
C ILE A 174 19.55 9.52 -3.51
N ILE A 175 18.84 10.46 -2.88
CA ILE A 175 17.40 10.35 -2.65
C ILE A 175 16.69 11.16 -3.73
N VAL A 176 15.89 10.51 -4.56
CA VAL A 176 15.04 11.16 -5.55
C VAL A 176 13.63 11.25 -4.99
N LEU A 177 13.28 12.44 -4.52
CA LEU A 177 11.94 12.75 -4.02
C LEU A 177 11.03 13.10 -5.20
N ASN A 178 10.10 12.21 -5.50
CA ASN A 178 9.09 12.38 -6.54
C ASN A 178 7.83 13.01 -5.93
N ASP A 179 7.66 14.30 -6.13
CA ASP A 179 6.51 15.10 -5.67
C ASP A 179 5.52 15.27 -6.83
N ASN A 180 4.33 14.72 -6.67
CA ASN A 180 3.24 14.87 -7.64
C ASN A 180 1.99 15.52 -7.03
N ASP A 181 2.11 16.13 -5.84
CA ASP A 181 1.02 16.74 -5.07
C ASP A 181 -0.16 15.79 -4.76
N MET A 182 0.03 14.45 -4.94
CA MET A 182 -1.01 13.43 -4.80
C MET A 182 -0.43 12.15 -4.17
N SER A 183 -1.05 11.73 -3.07
CA SER A 183 -0.94 10.38 -2.54
C SER A 183 -1.99 9.45 -3.17
N ILE A 184 -2.50 8.46 -2.43
CA ILE A 184 -3.78 7.80 -2.77
C ILE A 184 -4.88 8.85 -2.72
N THR A 185 -4.88 9.73 -1.70
CA THR A 185 -5.67 10.95 -1.55
C THR A 185 -4.74 12.18 -1.51
N LYS A 186 -5.27 13.40 -1.38
CA LYS A 186 -4.44 14.62 -1.23
C LYS A 186 -3.56 14.50 0.02
N PRO A 187 -2.24 14.77 -0.08
CA PRO A 187 -1.34 14.63 1.05
C PRO A 187 -1.77 15.48 2.26
N VAL A 188 -1.84 14.87 3.43
CA VAL A 188 -2.27 15.52 4.69
C VAL A 188 -1.07 15.89 5.56
N GLY A 189 -1.27 16.86 6.46
CA GLY A 189 -0.32 17.22 7.50
C GLY A 189 0.62 18.38 7.19
N GLY A 190 1.47 18.69 8.17
CA GLY A 190 2.39 19.82 8.14
C GLY A 190 3.54 19.65 7.15
N LEU A 191 4.08 18.45 7.02
CA LEU A 191 5.17 18.13 6.07
C LEU A 191 4.70 18.26 4.62
N ALA A 192 3.51 17.76 4.28
CA ALA A 192 2.92 17.93 2.95
C ALA A 192 2.75 19.41 2.59
N ARG A 193 2.33 20.25 3.55
CA ARG A 193 2.28 21.71 3.38
C ARG A 193 3.67 22.32 3.18
N ALA A 194 4.67 21.84 3.93
CA ALA A 194 6.05 22.31 3.78
C ALA A 194 6.62 22.01 2.38
N PHE A 195 6.39 20.80 1.85
CA PHE A 195 6.80 20.43 0.49
C PHE A 195 6.08 21.27 -0.58
N ARG A 196 4.76 21.49 -0.47
CA ARG A 196 4.04 22.40 -1.37
C ARG A 196 4.59 23.83 -1.34
N ASN A 197 4.92 24.35 -0.17
CA ASN A 197 5.54 25.67 -0.04
C ASN A 197 6.92 25.73 -0.70
N LEU A 198 7.71 24.66 -0.61
CA LEU A 198 8.99 24.56 -1.35
C LEU A 198 8.77 24.59 -2.87
N SER A 199 7.74 23.92 -3.36
CA SER A 199 7.34 23.90 -4.78
C SER A 199 6.91 25.29 -5.27
N ASN A 200 6.13 26.03 -4.50
CA ASN A 200 5.64 27.36 -4.86
C ASN A 200 6.74 28.42 -4.92
N THR A 201 7.87 28.23 -4.24
CA THR A 201 9.02 29.18 -4.33
C THR A 201 9.67 29.20 -5.71
N LEU A 202 9.41 28.22 -6.57
CA LEU A 202 9.90 28.22 -7.96
C LEU A 202 9.23 29.26 -8.86
N LEU A 203 7.92 29.45 -8.74
CA LEU A 203 7.21 30.51 -9.47
C LEU A 203 7.78 31.88 -9.09
N TYR A 204 8.03 32.10 -7.82
CA TYR A 204 8.69 33.30 -7.31
C TYR A 204 10.15 33.43 -7.82
N ARG A 205 10.92 32.34 -7.87
CA ARG A 205 12.28 32.36 -8.43
C ARG A 205 12.30 32.62 -9.94
N ARG A 206 11.36 32.07 -10.72
CA ARG A 206 11.21 32.32 -12.17
C ARG A 206 10.86 33.77 -12.44
N SER A 207 9.88 34.34 -11.75
CA SER A 207 9.51 35.75 -11.86
C SER A 207 10.64 36.68 -11.41
N LYS A 208 11.34 36.35 -10.33
CA LYS A 208 12.51 37.09 -9.83
C LYS A 208 13.70 37.05 -10.80
N ASN A 209 13.99 35.89 -11.42
CA ASN A 209 15.05 35.78 -12.40
C ASN A 209 14.72 36.55 -13.70
N ALA A 210 13.44 36.55 -14.12
CA ALA A 210 12.97 37.36 -15.23
C ALA A 210 13.09 38.85 -14.90
N TYR A 211 12.67 39.28 -13.69
CA TYR A 211 12.84 40.65 -13.21
C TYR A 211 14.31 41.06 -13.10
N GLN A 212 15.17 40.21 -12.56
CA GLN A 212 16.62 40.49 -12.51
C GLN A 212 17.29 40.57 -13.88
N ARG A 213 16.87 39.75 -14.86
CA ARG A 213 17.31 39.83 -16.26
C ARG A 213 16.88 41.16 -16.89
N LEU A 214 15.70 41.61 -16.61
CA LEU A 214 15.17 42.89 -17.09
C LEU A 214 15.93 44.07 -16.48
N MET A 215 16.13 44.07 -15.17
CA MET A 215 16.82 45.12 -14.41
C MET A 215 18.34 45.21 -14.77
N LYS A 216 18.98 44.05 -15.06
CA LYS A 216 20.38 44.04 -15.51
C LYS A 216 20.62 44.69 -16.89
N LYS A 217 19.56 44.88 -17.68
CA LYS A 217 19.64 45.50 -19.02
C LYS A 217 19.81 47.02 -18.97
N THR A 218 19.50 47.70 -17.83
CA THR A 218 19.61 49.16 -17.71
C THR A 218 20.69 49.55 -16.66
N ARG A 219 21.34 50.70 -16.86
CA ARG A 219 22.35 51.27 -15.90
C ARG A 219 21.71 51.54 -14.53
N PHE A 220 20.49 52.05 -14.52
CA PHE A 220 19.71 52.37 -13.30
C PHE A 220 19.29 51.07 -12.57
N GLY A 221 18.86 50.07 -13.28
CA GLY A 221 18.53 48.76 -12.68
C GLY A 221 19.73 48.06 -12.05
N ARG A 222 20.94 48.21 -12.62
CA ARG A 222 22.18 47.69 -12.02
C ARG A 222 22.55 48.41 -10.72
N TRP A 223 22.33 49.72 -10.64
CA TRP A 223 22.57 50.51 -9.45
C TRP A 223 21.60 50.10 -8.30
N ILE A 224 20.31 49.94 -8.57
CA ILE A 224 19.33 49.40 -7.61
C ILE A 224 19.73 48.02 -7.09
N LEU A 225 20.18 47.11 -7.99
CA LEU A 225 20.61 45.76 -7.60
C LEU A 225 21.88 45.77 -6.72
N SER A 226 22.80 46.75 -6.87
CA SER A 226 24.01 46.86 -6.04
C SER A 226 23.67 47.36 -4.63
N TRP A 227 22.72 48.28 -4.48
CA TRP A 227 22.29 48.82 -3.19
C TRP A 227 21.47 47.83 -2.34
N THR A 228 20.69 46.96 -2.99
CA THR A 228 19.86 45.94 -2.31
C THR A 228 20.64 44.70 -1.90
N GLY A 229 21.92 44.58 -2.25
CA GLY A 229 22.75 43.38 -2.00
C GLY A 229 22.92 43.05 -0.49
N GLY A 230 23.11 44.04 0.36
CA GLY A 230 23.29 43.87 1.81
C GLY A 230 21.99 43.49 2.50
N ILE A 231 20.91 44.24 2.22
CA ILE A 231 19.53 43.96 2.72
C ILE A 231 19.04 42.61 2.17
N LYS A 232 19.39 42.25 0.94
CA LYS A 232 19.06 41.00 0.31
C LYS A 232 19.72 39.78 0.97
N ASN A 233 20.95 39.89 1.45
CA ASN A 233 21.65 38.83 2.17
C ASN A 233 21.09 38.67 3.60
N TRP A 234 20.67 39.78 4.25
CA TRP A 234 20.00 39.77 5.54
C TRP A 234 18.58 39.17 5.41
N LEU A 235 17.77 39.63 4.47
CA LEU A 235 16.45 39.06 4.12
C LEU A 235 16.55 37.60 3.67
N LYS A 236 17.63 37.22 2.96
CA LYS A 236 17.87 35.84 2.54
C LYS A 236 18.13 34.90 3.72
N ARG A 237 18.79 35.39 4.77
CA ARG A 237 19.03 34.62 6.01
C ARG A 237 17.80 34.54 6.93
N HIS A 238 16.86 35.51 6.87
CA HIS A 238 15.73 35.60 7.81
C HIS A 238 14.36 35.32 7.17
N LEU A 239 14.24 35.33 5.83
CA LEU A 239 12.99 35.10 5.09
C LEU A 239 13.03 33.91 4.10
N MET A 240 14.19 33.33 3.85
CA MET A 240 14.22 32.05 3.15
C MET A 240 14.01 30.98 4.21
N SER A 241 12.86 30.32 4.17
CA SER A 241 12.65 29.07 4.89
C SER A 241 13.82 28.15 4.59
N ILE A 242 14.66 27.93 5.59
CA ILE A 242 15.71 26.92 5.55
C ILE A 242 14.95 25.62 5.29
N ASN A 243 15.31 24.96 4.20
CA ASN A 243 14.69 23.71 3.80
C ASN A 243 14.88 22.67 4.92
N LEU A 244 13.88 21.85 5.18
CA LEU A 244 13.96 20.74 6.14
C LEU A 244 15.23 19.92 5.95
N PHE A 245 15.57 19.59 4.73
CA PHE A 245 16.76 18.79 4.38
C PHE A 245 18.07 19.50 4.68
N ASP A 246 18.16 20.81 4.40
CA ASP A 246 19.33 21.62 4.76
C ASP A 246 19.54 21.66 6.27
N ASN A 247 18.47 21.73 7.06
CA ASN A 247 18.53 21.68 8.53
C ASN A 247 18.99 20.31 9.06
N MET A 248 18.66 19.24 8.34
CA MET A 248 19.14 17.89 8.63
C MET A 248 20.57 17.63 8.10
N GLY A 249 21.26 18.64 7.53
CA GLY A 249 22.61 18.47 6.97
C GLY A 249 22.68 17.75 5.63
N LEU A 250 21.53 17.55 4.97
CA LEU A 250 21.45 16.92 3.65
C LEU A 250 21.53 17.98 2.54
N ALA A 251 22.34 17.72 1.51
CA ALA A 251 22.31 18.57 0.32
C ALA A 251 20.95 18.45 -0.39
N TYR A 252 20.44 19.57 -0.90
CA TYR A 252 19.14 19.61 -1.56
C TYR A 252 19.21 20.31 -2.91
N VAL A 253 18.64 19.69 -3.93
CA VAL A 253 18.49 20.25 -5.27
C VAL A 253 17.04 20.11 -5.72
N GLY A 254 16.39 21.21 -6.01
CA GLY A 254 15.03 21.17 -6.54
C GLY A 254 14.16 22.35 -6.08
N PRO A 255 12.83 22.23 -6.31
CA PRO A 255 12.23 21.23 -7.19
C PRO A 255 12.61 21.50 -8.65
N ILE A 256 12.72 20.43 -9.44
CA ILE A 256 12.95 20.47 -10.90
C ILE A 256 11.79 19.80 -11.62
N ASP A 257 11.60 20.15 -12.87
CA ASP A 257 10.59 19.53 -13.71
C ASP A 257 10.96 18.05 -13.94
N GLY A 258 10.16 17.15 -13.42
CA GLY A 258 10.33 15.70 -13.53
C GLY A 258 9.91 15.12 -14.88
N HIS A 259 9.51 16.01 -15.83
CA HIS A 259 9.22 15.66 -17.22
C HIS A 259 10.25 16.26 -18.20
N ASP A 260 11.22 17.02 -17.72
CA ASP A 260 12.38 17.48 -18.52
C ASP A 260 13.54 16.47 -18.37
N ILE A 261 13.52 15.41 -19.21
CA ILE A 261 14.55 14.35 -19.21
C ILE A 261 15.96 14.95 -19.28
N LYS A 262 16.17 15.97 -20.17
CA LYS A 262 17.47 16.62 -20.32
C LYS A 262 17.93 17.29 -19.04
N LYS A 263 17.04 17.97 -18.34
CA LYS A 263 17.33 18.65 -17.09
C LYS A 263 17.65 17.66 -15.98
N MET A 264 16.86 16.59 -15.89
CA MET A 264 17.09 15.51 -14.91
C MET A 264 18.43 14.82 -15.12
N VAL A 265 18.78 14.45 -16.36
CA VAL A 265 20.09 13.86 -16.68
C VAL A 265 21.22 14.76 -16.19
N GLN A 266 21.16 16.09 -16.45
CA GLN A 266 22.18 17.02 -15.99
C GLN A 266 22.31 17.10 -14.47
N VAL A 267 21.20 16.96 -13.74
CA VAL A 267 21.20 17.00 -12.28
C VAL A 267 21.70 15.69 -11.70
N PHE A 268 21.28 14.56 -12.24
CA PHE A 268 21.72 13.23 -11.81
C PHE A 268 23.22 13.03 -12.08
N ASP A 269 23.75 13.48 -13.21
CA ASP A 269 25.19 13.48 -13.50
C ASP A 269 26.01 14.27 -12.46
N LYS A 270 25.47 15.39 -11.98
CA LYS A 270 26.11 16.18 -10.92
C LYS A 270 26.03 15.48 -9.56
N ALA A 271 24.88 14.90 -9.24
CA ALA A 271 24.68 14.14 -8.02
C ALA A 271 25.58 12.90 -7.96
N LYS A 272 25.79 12.22 -9.10
CA LYS A 272 26.74 11.10 -9.21
C LYS A 272 28.17 11.48 -8.82
N LYS A 273 28.56 12.73 -9.05
CA LYS A 273 29.89 13.27 -8.74
C LYS A 273 30.00 13.92 -7.36
N TYR A 274 28.87 14.00 -6.63
CA TYR A 274 28.81 14.61 -5.31
C TYR A 274 29.06 13.55 -4.24
N ASP A 275 29.92 13.83 -3.26
CA ASP A 275 30.44 12.82 -2.32
C ASP A 275 29.62 12.66 -1.04
N LYS A 276 28.53 13.43 -0.88
CA LYS A 276 27.68 13.41 0.32
C LYS A 276 26.25 12.99 -0.02
N PRO A 277 25.45 12.63 0.99
CA PRO A 277 24.04 12.39 0.78
C PRO A 277 23.33 13.62 0.18
N ILE A 278 22.45 13.37 -0.79
CA ILE A 278 21.77 14.43 -1.53
C ILE A 278 20.31 14.06 -1.80
N VAL A 279 19.42 15.03 -1.59
CA VAL A 279 18.00 14.94 -1.98
C VAL A 279 17.79 15.72 -3.27
N ILE A 280 17.28 15.04 -4.28
CA ILE A 280 16.89 15.62 -5.58
C ILE A 280 15.37 15.61 -5.64
N HIS A 281 14.77 16.78 -5.52
CA HIS A 281 13.33 16.95 -5.56
C HIS A 281 12.88 17.18 -7.00
N ILE A 282 12.13 16.23 -7.56
CA ILE A 282 11.50 16.33 -8.88
C ILE A 282 10.00 16.53 -8.72
N LYS A 283 9.38 17.28 -9.63
CA LYS A 283 7.94 17.49 -9.66
C LYS A 283 7.37 16.84 -10.91
N THR A 284 6.45 15.90 -10.71
CA THR A 284 5.81 15.13 -11.78
C THR A 284 4.29 15.32 -11.78
N ILE A 285 3.64 14.84 -12.83
CA ILE A 285 2.19 14.80 -12.97
C ILE A 285 1.77 13.33 -12.88
N LYS A 286 1.02 12.97 -11.87
CA LYS A 286 0.48 11.62 -11.68
C LYS A 286 -0.49 11.30 -12.84
N GLY A 287 -0.34 10.15 -13.48
CA GLY A 287 -1.21 9.77 -14.60
C GLY A 287 -0.90 10.43 -15.94
N LYS A 288 0.24 11.15 -16.07
CA LYS A 288 0.63 11.87 -17.28
C LYS A 288 0.51 11.03 -18.55
N GLY A 289 -0.14 11.60 -19.57
CA GLY A 289 -0.34 10.96 -20.88
C GLY A 289 -1.62 10.13 -20.99
N TYR A 290 -2.36 9.92 -19.88
CA TYR A 290 -3.67 9.29 -19.91
C TYR A 290 -4.72 10.20 -19.27
N LYS A 291 -5.58 10.79 -20.09
CA LYS A 291 -6.50 11.89 -19.70
C LYS A 291 -7.36 11.59 -18.47
N TYR A 292 -7.76 10.33 -18.28
CA TYR A 292 -8.61 9.94 -17.15
C TYR A 292 -7.84 9.82 -15.84
N ALA A 293 -6.55 9.42 -15.91
CA ALA A 293 -5.68 9.32 -14.75
C ALA A 293 -5.05 10.68 -14.39
N GLU A 294 -4.77 11.53 -15.40
CA GLU A 294 -4.19 12.87 -15.20
C GLU A 294 -5.17 13.85 -14.55
N ASN A 295 -6.48 13.68 -14.82
CA ASN A 295 -7.55 14.52 -14.26
C ASN A 295 -8.23 13.86 -13.04
N ASP A 296 -7.65 12.81 -12.47
CA ASP A 296 -8.19 12.12 -11.31
C ASP A 296 -7.69 12.76 -10.01
N ASP A 297 -8.57 13.41 -9.29
CA ASP A 297 -8.32 13.97 -7.95
C ASP A 297 -8.83 13.08 -6.81
N THR A 298 -9.44 11.94 -7.14
CA THR A 298 -9.99 10.97 -6.19
C THR A 298 -9.00 9.87 -5.81
N GLY A 299 -8.03 9.56 -6.68
CA GLY A 299 -7.08 8.46 -6.52
C GLY A 299 -7.53 7.13 -7.14
N LYS A 300 -8.63 7.12 -7.89
CA LYS A 300 -9.19 5.94 -8.56
C LYS A 300 -8.17 5.20 -9.44
N TRP A 301 -7.26 5.94 -10.10
CA TRP A 301 -6.25 5.41 -11.01
C TRP A 301 -4.93 5.04 -10.33
N HIS A 302 -4.89 5.04 -9.00
CA HIS A 302 -3.70 4.58 -8.28
C HIS A 302 -3.48 3.07 -8.49
N GLY A 303 -4.49 2.25 -8.22
CA GLY A 303 -4.50 0.81 -8.49
C GLY A 303 -5.83 0.41 -9.10
N VAL A 304 -5.82 -0.10 -10.33
CA VAL A 304 -7.02 -0.39 -11.12
C VAL A 304 -7.08 -1.84 -11.55
N GLY A 305 -8.29 -2.37 -11.68
CA GLY A 305 -8.57 -3.60 -12.43
C GLY A 305 -8.45 -3.36 -13.94
N SER A 306 -8.89 -4.33 -14.73
CA SER A 306 -9.01 -4.15 -16.18
C SER A 306 -10.02 -3.05 -16.53
N PHE A 307 -9.75 -2.28 -17.59
CA PHE A 307 -10.59 -1.16 -18.00
C PHE A 307 -10.54 -0.95 -19.51
N ASP A 308 -11.55 -0.31 -20.04
CA ASP A 308 -11.56 0.16 -21.42
C ASP A 308 -10.71 1.44 -21.53
N LYS A 309 -9.63 1.40 -22.30
CA LYS A 309 -8.67 2.50 -22.40
C LYS A 309 -9.23 3.74 -23.11
N GLU A 310 -10.22 3.57 -24.01
CA GLU A 310 -10.80 4.67 -24.77
C GLU A 310 -11.82 5.47 -23.94
N THR A 311 -12.61 4.78 -23.11
CA THR A 311 -13.67 5.37 -22.29
C THR A 311 -13.27 5.60 -20.82
N GLY A 312 -12.21 4.94 -20.32
CA GLY A 312 -11.84 4.96 -18.92
C GLY A 312 -12.82 4.20 -18.01
N THR A 313 -13.66 3.34 -18.58
CA THR A 313 -14.63 2.55 -17.82
C THR A 313 -13.94 1.34 -17.20
N ILE A 314 -14.02 1.21 -15.86
CA ILE A 314 -13.50 0.04 -15.13
C ILE A 314 -14.58 -1.06 -15.17
N ASN A 315 -14.18 -2.27 -15.50
CA ASN A 315 -15.06 -3.43 -15.57
C ASN A 315 -15.41 -3.92 -14.17
N VAL A 316 -16.61 -3.61 -13.71
CA VAL A 316 -17.15 -4.04 -12.40
C VAL A 316 -18.57 -4.55 -12.62
N ASP A 317 -18.91 -5.70 -12.00
CA ASP A 317 -20.30 -6.17 -11.97
C ASP A 317 -21.17 -5.23 -11.12
N PRO A 318 -22.15 -4.53 -11.71
CA PRO A 318 -22.98 -3.56 -10.99
C PRO A 318 -23.91 -4.20 -9.93
N ASN A 319 -24.12 -5.52 -9.99
CA ASN A 319 -24.99 -6.24 -9.06
C ASN A 319 -24.26 -6.70 -7.78
N THR A 320 -22.97 -6.34 -7.64
CA THR A 320 -22.16 -6.74 -6.51
C THR A 320 -21.63 -5.53 -5.75
N VAL A 321 -21.45 -5.71 -4.44
CA VAL A 321 -20.80 -4.75 -3.54
C VAL A 321 -19.53 -5.33 -2.97
N THR A 322 -18.59 -4.49 -2.52
CA THR A 322 -17.41 -4.94 -1.80
C THR A 322 -17.71 -5.06 -0.30
N TRP A 323 -16.91 -5.85 0.40
CA TRP A 323 -16.95 -5.85 1.86
C TRP A 323 -16.66 -4.47 2.46
N SER A 324 -15.77 -3.70 1.83
CA SER A 324 -15.49 -2.32 2.23
C SER A 324 -16.73 -1.41 2.11
N ASP A 325 -17.58 -1.60 1.07
CA ASP A 325 -18.84 -0.87 0.94
C ASP A 325 -19.82 -1.21 2.07
N ILE A 326 -19.90 -2.51 2.43
CA ILE A 326 -20.76 -2.99 3.52
C ILE A 326 -20.34 -2.38 4.85
N TYR A 327 -19.03 -2.45 5.19
CA TYR A 327 -18.55 -1.87 6.45
C TYR A 327 -18.58 -0.34 6.45
N SER A 328 -18.41 0.32 5.30
CA SER A 328 -18.63 1.77 5.19
C SER A 328 -20.08 2.16 5.54
N LYS A 329 -21.08 1.41 5.04
CA LYS A 329 -22.48 1.57 5.46
C LYS A 329 -22.66 1.36 6.97
N ALA A 330 -22.05 0.31 7.52
CA ALA A 330 -22.12 0.00 8.95
C ALA A 330 -21.51 1.13 9.81
N ILE A 331 -20.39 1.73 9.39
CA ILE A 331 -19.80 2.90 10.04
C ILE A 331 -20.76 4.08 10.03
N VAL A 332 -21.39 4.38 8.89
CA VAL A 332 -22.36 5.48 8.78
C VAL A 332 -23.52 5.28 9.76
N GLU A 333 -24.07 4.07 9.85
CA GLU A 333 -25.16 3.76 10.77
C GLU A 333 -24.73 3.96 12.24
N VAL A 334 -23.62 3.34 12.65
CA VAL A 334 -23.10 3.45 14.01
C VAL A 334 -22.75 4.88 14.39
N MET A 335 -22.11 5.65 13.49
CA MET A 335 -21.77 7.04 13.74
C MET A 335 -22.99 7.97 13.78
N SER A 336 -24.09 7.60 13.12
CA SER A 336 -25.36 8.32 13.21
C SER A 336 -26.03 8.11 14.56
N GLU A 337 -25.95 6.91 15.11
CA GLU A 337 -26.54 6.53 16.39
C GLU A 337 -25.67 6.93 17.60
N ASN A 338 -24.32 6.93 17.43
CA ASN A 338 -23.38 7.19 18.52
C ASN A 338 -22.49 8.42 18.22
N GLN A 339 -22.70 9.50 18.97
CA GLN A 339 -21.92 10.74 18.85
C GLN A 339 -20.47 10.62 19.36
N ASN A 340 -20.13 9.55 20.06
CA ASN A 340 -18.77 9.28 20.51
C ASN A 340 -17.97 8.47 19.50
N ALA A 341 -18.60 7.88 18.50
CA ALA A 341 -17.90 7.15 17.43
C ALA A 341 -17.09 8.10 16.54
N VAL A 342 -15.84 7.75 16.28
CA VAL A 342 -14.86 8.52 15.50
C VAL A 342 -14.13 7.58 14.55
N THR A 343 -14.03 7.92 13.28
CA THR A 343 -13.33 7.09 12.28
C THR A 343 -11.91 7.61 12.02
N ILE A 344 -10.95 6.71 11.97
CA ILE A 344 -9.54 6.98 11.62
C ILE A 344 -9.13 6.06 10.48
N VAL A 345 -8.41 6.59 9.49
CA VAL A 345 -7.84 5.79 8.40
C VAL A 345 -6.42 6.25 8.05
N PRO A 346 -5.44 5.34 7.95
CA PRO A 346 -4.11 5.68 7.47
C PRO A 346 -4.06 5.56 5.93
N ALA A 347 -4.31 6.68 5.23
CA ALA A 347 -4.18 6.89 3.78
C ALA A 347 -5.03 5.99 2.84
N THR A 348 -5.78 5.02 3.35
CA THR A 348 -6.53 4.04 2.54
C THR A 348 -8.02 4.33 2.42
N GLY A 349 -8.45 5.57 2.67
CA GLY A 349 -9.87 5.96 2.74
C GLY A 349 -10.69 5.58 1.50
N LEU A 350 -10.15 5.79 0.30
CA LEU A 350 -10.82 5.38 -0.96
C LEU A 350 -10.96 3.86 -1.05
N GLY A 351 -9.87 3.12 -0.77
CA GLY A 351 -9.85 1.66 -0.86
C GLY A 351 -10.75 0.97 0.16
N SER A 352 -11.00 1.62 1.31
CA SER A 352 -11.95 1.18 2.34
C SER A 352 -13.34 1.81 2.18
N SER A 353 -13.65 2.41 1.01
CA SER A 353 -14.96 3.00 0.66
C SER A 353 -15.46 4.09 1.62
N LEU A 354 -14.57 4.86 2.26
CA LEU A 354 -14.92 5.80 3.32
C LEU A 354 -15.38 7.20 2.86
N ASN A 355 -15.47 7.47 1.56
CA ASN A 355 -15.82 8.81 1.05
C ASN A 355 -17.12 9.34 1.66
N ASN A 356 -18.16 8.50 1.72
CA ASN A 356 -19.45 8.86 2.31
C ASN A 356 -19.35 9.14 3.81
N VAL A 357 -18.50 8.40 4.54
CA VAL A 357 -18.24 8.62 5.98
C VAL A 357 -17.59 9.99 6.19
N PHE A 358 -16.60 10.35 5.38
CA PHE A 358 -15.93 11.66 5.45
C PHE A 358 -16.85 12.82 5.09
N GLU A 359 -17.76 12.61 4.12
CA GLU A 359 -18.73 13.62 3.72
C GLU A 359 -19.80 13.86 4.80
N LEU A 360 -20.34 12.81 5.40
CA LEU A 360 -21.38 12.89 6.41
C LEU A 360 -20.85 13.32 7.79
N PHE A 361 -19.63 12.92 8.14
CA PHE A 361 -19.05 13.17 9.47
C PHE A 361 -17.67 13.85 9.42
N PRO A 362 -17.50 15.00 8.75
CA PRO A 362 -16.20 15.62 8.49
C PRO A 362 -15.42 16.02 9.75
N THR A 363 -16.09 16.22 10.88
CA THR A 363 -15.46 16.58 12.17
C THR A 363 -15.12 15.37 13.04
N ARG A 364 -15.55 14.18 12.64
CA ARG A 364 -15.36 12.92 13.36
C ARG A 364 -14.69 11.84 12.51
N SER A 365 -14.13 12.23 11.36
CA SER A 365 -13.42 11.34 10.46
C SER A 365 -12.05 11.91 10.13
N PHE A 366 -11.00 11.11 10.30
CA PHE A 366 -9.61 11.56 10.20
C PHE A 366 -8.81 10.65 9.28
N ASP A 367 -8.31 11.19 8.16
CA ASP A 367 -7.23 10.58 7.40
C ASP A 367 -5.90 11.12 7.96
N VAL A 368 -5.08 10.22 8.48
CA VAL A 368 -3.80 10.58 9.10
C VAL A 368 -2.61 10.46 8.15
N GLY A 369 -2.86 10.10 6.87
CA GLY A 369 -1.81 9.79 5.90
C GLY A 369 -1.18 8.42 6.12
N ILE A 370 -0.04 8.15 5.49
CA ILE A 370 0.70 6.88 5.69
C ILE A 370 1.37 6.94 7.06
N ALA A 371 0.61 6.60 8.12
CA ALA A 371 1.02 6.73 9.52
C ALA A 371 0.20 5.76 10.40
N GLU A 372 0.39 4.47 10.17
CA GLU A 372 -0.35 3.39 10.82
C GLU A 372 -0.13 3.41 12.34
N GLU A 373 1.10 3.58 12.79
CA GLU A 373 1.51 3.65 14.19
C GLU A 373 0.82 4.84 14.89
N HIS A 374 0.82 6.01 14.25
CA HIS A 374 0.13 7.19 14.74
C HIS A 374 -1.38 6.99 14.83
N ALA A 375 -1.98 6.30 13.85
CA ALA A 375 -3.42 6.00 13.84
C ALA A 375 -3.85 5.23 15.08
N LEU A 376 -3.10 4.19 15.45
CA LEU A 376 -3.40 3.33 16.59
C LEU A 376 -3.14 4.06 17.92
N THR A 377 -2.00 4.74 18.10
CA THR A 377 -1.73 5.53 19.31
C THR A 377 -2.74 6.67 19.49
N MET A 378 -3.13 7.36 18.39
CA MET A 378 -4.18 8.38 18.42
C MET A 378 -5.52 7.78 18.86
N ALA A 379 -5.85 6.56 18.39
CA ALA A 379 -7.04 5.86 18.81
C ALA A 379 -7.04 5.57 20.31
N GLY A 380 -5.91 5.16 20.90
CA GLY A 380 -5.75 5.01 22.36
C GLY A 380 -6.05 6.31 23.09
N GLY A 381 -5.52 7.45 22.60
CA GLY A 381 -5.78 8.77 23.15
C GLY A 381 -7.26 9.18 23.08
N LEU A 382 -7.95 8.86 22.01
CA LEU A 382 -9.40 9.08 21.85
C LEU A 382 -10.21 8.20 22.81
N ALA A 383 -9.85 6.91 22.90
CA ALA A 383 -10.56 5.95 23.72
C ALA A 383 -10.49 6.32 25.21
N ILE A 384 -9.31 6.65 25.73
CA ILE A 384 -9.16 7.07 27.14
C ILE A 384 -9.87 8.41 27.42
N SER A 385 -10.14 9.20 26.37
CA SER A 385 -10.89 10.46 26.45
C SER A 385 -12.40 10.28 26.26
N GLY A 386 -12.91 9.06 26.29
CA GLY A 386 -14.35 8.75 26.23
C GLY A 386 -14.93 8.72 24.81
N LYS A 387 -14.08 8.64 23.77
CA LYS A 387 -14.53 8.38 22.41
C LYS A 387 -14.41 6.88 22.09
N HIS A 388 -15.13 6.45 21.05
CA HIS A 388 -15.01 5.10 20.51
C HIS A 388 -14.37 5.19 19.11
N PRO A 389 -13.05 5.00 18.98
CA PRO A 389 -12.38 5.03 17.71
C PRO A 389 -12.70 3.77 16.89
N ILE A 390 -12.97 3.99 15.59
CA ILE A 390 -13.13 2.98 14.55
C ILE A 390 -11.99 3.17 13.58
N ILE A 391 -11.03 2.27 13.57
CA ILE A 391 -9.84 2.33 12.73
C ILE A 391 -10.05 1.43 11.52
N CYS A 392 -9.97 2.00 10.30
CA CYS A 392 -10.04 1.24 9.05
C CYS A 392 -8.63 1.08 8.49
N ILE A 393 -8.11 -0.15 8.47
CA ILE A 393 -6.72 -0.43 8.09
C ILE A 393 -6.64 -1.73 7.30
N TYR A 394 -5.72 -1.82 6.33
CA TYR A 394 -5.49 -3.09 5.63
C TYR A 394 -4.72 -4.07 6.53
N SER A 395 -5.08 -5.35 6.44
CA SER A 395 -4.44 -6.42 7.20
C SER A 395 -2.91 -6.37 7.12
N THR A 396 -2.36 -6.29 5.91
CA THR A 396 -0.90 -6.22 5.71
C THR A 396 -0.27 -4.97 6.35
N PHE A 397 -0.97 -3.82 6.37
CA PHE A 397 -0.44 -2.58 6.95
C PHE A 397 -0.58 -2.52 8.47
N LEU A 398 -1.52 -3.27 9.05
CA LEU A 398 -1.66 -3.38 10.51
C LEU A 398 -0.40 -3.96 11.17
N GLN A 399 0.40 -4.73 10.43
CA GLN A 399 1.68 -5.26 10.93
C GLN A 399 2.62 -4.14 11.43
N ARG A 400 2.58 -2.94 10.84
CA ARG A 400 3.39 -1.79 11.27
C ARG A 400 2.98 -1.22 12.61
N ALA A 401 1.73 -1.39 12.99
CA ALA A 401 1.14 -0.81 14.20
C ALA A 401 0.75 -1.87 15.23
N PHE A 402 1.38 -3.05 15.16
CA PHE A 402 1.12 -4.12 16.13
C PHE A 402 1.55 -3.75 17.55
N ASP A 403 2.68 -3.06 17.70
CA ASP A 403 3.15 -2.59 19.01
C ASP A 403 2.14 -1.61 19.62
N GLU A 404 1.70 -0.61 18.86
CA GLU A 404 0.74 0.40 19.31
C GLU A 404 -0.64 -0.21 19.62
N LEU A 405 -1.08 -1.21 18.86
CA LEU A 405 -2.30 -1.96 19.15
C LEU A 405 -2.17 -2.67 20.50
N SER A 406 -1.09 -3.41 20.70
CA SER A 406 -0.89 -4.24 21.88
C SER A 406 -0.57 -3.41 23.12
N HIS A 407 0.34 -2.43 23.00
CA HIS A 407 0.86 -1.65 24.11
C HIS A 407 -0.03 -0.43 24.46
N ASP A 408 -0.50 0.33 23.44
CA ASP A 408 -1.18 1.61 23.67
C ASP A 408 -2.70 1.47 23.76
N ILE A 409 -3.28 0.32 23.36
CA ILE A 409 -4.73 0.11 23.42
C ILE A 409 -5.06 -1.15 24.23
N ALA A 410 -4.64 -2.33 23.76
CA ALA A 410 -5.07 -3.62 24.33
C ALA A 410 -4.58 -3.84 25.77
N ARG A 411 -3.32 -3.50 26.07
CA ARG A 411 -2.76 -3.62 27.42
C ARG A 411 -3.53 -2.80 28.46
N MET A 412 -4.06 -1.64 28.05
CA MET A 412 -4.86 -0.78 28.91
C MET A 412 -6.35 -1.13 28.87
N ASN A 413 -6.75 -2.15 28.12
CA ASN A 413 -8.13 -2.59 27.89
C ASN A 413 -9.04 -1.42 27.43
N LEU A 414 -8.55 -0.60 26.52
CA LEU A 414 -9.31 0.53 25.97
C LEU A 414 -10.23 0.04 24.85
N ASN A 415 -11.42 0.62 24.77
CA ASN A 415 -12.40 0.25 23.76
C ASN A 415 -12.07 0.87 22.40
N ALA A 416 -11.83 0.04 21.40
CA ALA A 416 -11.61 0.44 20.02
C ALA A 416 -12.11 -0.64 19.06
N THR A 417 -12.68 -0.22 17.92
CA THR A 417 -13.03 -1.13 16.81
C THR A 417 -11.97 -1.03 15.73
N ILE A 418 -11.40 -2.15 15.31
CA ILE A 418 -10.44 -2.21 14.20
C ILE A 418 -11.07 -2.99 13.05
N LEU A 419 -11.37 -2.29 11.97
CA LEU A 419 -11.85 -2.86 10.71
C LEU A 419 -10.65 -3.22 9.84
N ILE A 420 -10.39 -4.52 9.72
CA ILE A 420 -9.20 -5.06 9.07
C ILE A 420 -9.57 -5.51 7.65
N ASP A 421 -9.40 -4.60 6.72
CA ASP A 421 -9.68 -4.80 5.29
C ASP A 421 -8.63 -5.68 4.63
N ARG A 422 -9.03 -6.45 3.62
CA ARG A 422 -8.16 -7.30 2.81
C ARG A 422 -7.48 -8.41 3.61
N SER A 423 -8.18 -8.96 4.61
CA SER A 423 -7.74 -10.16 5.30
C SER A 423 -7.80 -11.38 4.37
N GLY A 424 -6.82 -12.25 4.46
CA GLY A 424 -6.65 -13.41 3.58
C GLY A 424 -5.75 -13.14 2.37
N LEU A 425 -5.84 -14.00 1.38
CA LEU A 425 -5.09 -13.88 0.13
C LEU A 425 -5.64 -12.72 -0.72
N VAL A 426 -4.77 -11.85 -1.22
CA VAL A 426 -5.16 -10.65 -1.98
C VAL A 426 -4.90 -10.76 -3.47
N GLY A 427 -4.35 -11.89 -3.93
CA GLY A 427 -4.20 -12.19 -5.35
C GLY A 427 -2.97 -11.52 -5.97
N GLU A 428 -3.20 -10.64 -6.92
CA GLU A 428 -2.21 -10.14 -7.87
C GLU A 428 -1.11 -9.25 -7.26
N ASP A 429 -1.28 -8.74 -6.04
CA ASP A 429 -0.27 -7.94 -5.34
C ASP A 429 0.79 -8.84 -4.63
N GLY A 430 0.50 -10.12 -4.49
CA GLY A 430 1.45 -11.17 -4.10
C GLY A 430 1.99 -11.07 -2.68
N ASN A 431 3.19 -11.62 -2.49
CA ASN A 431 3.84 -11.84 -1.20
C ASN A 431 4.03 -10.57 -0.34
N THR A 432 4.03 -9.40 -0.95
CA THR A 432 4.21 -8.13 -0.25
C THR A 432 2.93 -7.60 0.40
N HIS A 433 1.75 -8.12 0.01
CA HIS A 433 0.46 -7.55 0.41
C HIS A 433 -0.53 -8.57 0.98
N GLN A 434 -0.16 -9.85 1.12
CA GLN A 434 -1.06 -10.87 1.68
C GLN A 434 -1.52 -10.49 3.10
N GLY A 435 -2.83 -10.58 3.33
CA GLY A 435 -3.47 -10.27 4.62
C GLY A 435 -3.70 -11.51 5.48
N ILE A 436 -2.67 -12.31 5.68
CA ILE A 436 -2.78 -13.64 6.32
C ILE A 436 -2.12 -13.72 7.69
N TYR A 437 -1.38 -12.68 8.11
CA TYR A 437 -0.57 -12.70 9.34
C TYR A 437 -1.26 -12.03 10.54
N ASP A 438 -2.20 -11.12 10.30
CA ASP A 438 -2.88 -10.31 11.34
C ASP A 438 -3.56 -11.18 12.39
N GLU A 439 -4.20 -12.27 11.97
CA GLU A 439 -4.90 -13.17 12.88
C GLU A 439 -3.99 -13.74 13.96
N SER A 440 -2.81 -14.20 13.59
CA SER A 440 -1.88 -14.84 14.53
C SER A 440 -1.45 -13.90 15.65
N PHE A 441 -1.11 -12.64 15.36
CA PHE A 441 -0.70 -11.70 16.40
C PHE A 441 -1.90 -11.12 17.17
N LEU A 442 -3.07 -10.99 16.56
CA LEU A 442 -4.29 -10.57 17.25
C LEU A 442 -4.75 -11.62 18.25
N LEU A 443 -4.75 -12.91 17.86
CA LEU A 443 -5.14 -14.01 18.74
C LEU A 443 -4.21 -14.13 19.96
N SER A 444 -2.93 -13.83 19.80
CA SER A 444 -1.94 -13.85 20.90
C SER A 444 -1.96 -12.61 21.80
N THR A 445 -2.67 -11.54 21.41
CA THR A 445 -2.75 -10.29 22.20
C THR A 445 -3.91 -10.38 23.21
N PRO A 446 -3.69 -10.20 24.53
CA PRO A 446 -4.78 -10.11 25.52
C PRO A 446 -5.74 -8.93 25.24
N ASN A 447 -6.97 -9.03 25.75
CA ASN A 447 -8.01 -7.99 25.60
C ASN A 447 -8.38 -7.66 24.15
N THR A 448 -8.20 -8.62 23.23
CA THR A 448 -8.69 -8.53 21.85
C THR A 448 -9.86 -9.47 21.63
N VAL A 449 -10.84 -9.03 20.89
CA VAL A 449 -11.88 -9.84 20.26
C VAL A 449 -11.54 -9.93 18.78
N VAL A 450 -11.59 -11.12 18.19
CA VAL A 450 -11.23 -11.33 16.76
C VAL A 450 -12.38 -12.05 16.07
N THR A 451 -12.88 -11.43 14.99
CA THR A 451 -14.09 -11.91 14.28
C THR A 451 -13.89 -11.84 12.78
N MET A 452 -14.66 -12.65 12.04
CA MET A 452 -14.77 -12.57 10.59
C MET A 452 -16.16 -13.00 10.13
N ALA A 453 -16.93 -12.07 9.52
CA ALA A 453 -18.24 -12.36 8.97
C ALA A 453 -18.15 -13.24 7.72
N SER A 454 -19.11 -14.15 7.54
CA SER A 454 -19.27 -14.93 6.31
C SER A 454 -20.31 -14.33 5.35
N ARG A 455 -21.19 -13.46 5.85
CA ARG A 455 -22.27 -12.81 5.08
C ARG A 455 -22.51 -11.37 5.53
N GLU A 456 -23.19 -10.59 4.67
CA GLU A 456 -23.51 -9.18 4.91
C GLU A 456 -24.32 -8.99 6.21
N SER A 457 -25.30 -9.85 6.47
CA SER A 457 -26.15 -9.75 7.66
C SER A 457 -25.35 -9.82 8.98
N GLU A 458 -24.31 -10.62 9.05
CA GLU A 458 -23.42 -10.74 10.21
C GLU A 458 -22.50 -9.52 10.37
N ALA A 459 -22.09 -8.87 9.27
CA ALA A 459 -21.20 -7.71 9.31
C ALA A 459 -21.79 -6.56 10.13
N MET A 460 -23.08 -6.26 9.92
CA MET A 460 -23.78 -5.23 10.68
C MET A 460 -23.92 -5.62 12.15
N GLY A 461 -24.20 -6.89 12.44
CA GLY A 461 -24.29 -7.42 13.81
C GLY A 461 -22.97 -7.25 14.55
N LEU A 462 -21.84 -7.65 13.94
CA LEU A 462 -20.50 -7.47 14.51
C LEU A 462 -20.14 -6.00 14.72
N MET A 463 -20.51 -5.12 13.79
CA MET A 463 -20.25 -3.70 13.93
C MET A 463 -21.03 -3.08 15.11
N LYS A 464 -22.28 -3.48 15.33
CA LYS A 464 -23.06 -3.05 16.49
C LYS A 464 -22.51 -3.63 17.79
N GLU A 465 -22.14 -4.92 17.79
CA GLU A 465 -21.54 -5.57 18.96
C GLU A 465 -20.22 -4.91 19.36
N SER A 466 -19.40 -4.51 18.39
CA SER A 466 -18.13 -3.83 18.68
C SER A 466 -18.31 -2.51 19.45
N MET A 467 -19.46 -1.85 19.30
CA MET A 467 -19.76 -0.59 20.00
C MET A 467 -20.20 -0.81 21.45
N ASN A 468 -20.63 -2.00 21.80
CA ASN A 468 -21.10 -2.33 23.18
C ASN A 468 -19.95 -2.73 24.09
N ASN A 469 -18.70 -2.88 23.62
CA ASN A 469 -17.69 -3.68 24.29
C ASN A 469 -16.24 -3.22 24.12
N HIS A 470 -15.39 -3.63 24.95
CA HIS A 470 -14.69 -4.63 25.70
C HIS A 470 -13.28 -4.81 25.19
N GLY A 471 -12.47 -3.75 25.21
CA GLY A 471 -11.12 -3.77 24.73
C GLY A 471 -11.06 -3.59 23.20
N VAL A 472 -10.10 -4.23 22.54
CA VAL A 472 -9.92 -4.09 21.08
C VAL A 472 -10.79 -5.08 20.33
N PHE A 473 -11.80 -4.61 19.60
CA PHE A 473 -12.69 -5.44 18.80
C PHE A 473 -12.25 -5.41 17.33
N CYS A 474 -11.67 -6.52 16.86
CA CYS A 474 -11.13 -6.67 15.51
C CYS A 474 -12.13 -7.39 14.61
N ILE A 475 -12.50 -6.74 13.50
CA ILE A 475 -13.39 -7.31 12.49
C ILE A 475 -12.59 -7.45 11.20
N ARG A 476 -12.28 -8.68 10.83
CA ARG A 476 -11.55 -9.03 9.60
C ARG A 476 -12.53 -9.22 8.44
N TYR A 477 -12.15 -8.78 7.25
CA TYR A 477 -12.92 -9.03 6.02
C TYR A 477 -12.04 -9.04 4.77
N PRO A 478 -12.40 -9.86 3.75
CA PRO A 478 -11.53 -10.06 2.60
C PRO A 478 -11.71 -9.00 1.51
N ARG A 479 -10.75 -8.95 0.60
CA ARG A 479 -10.87 -8.24 -0.68
C ARG A 479 -11.71 -9.07 -1.66
N SER A 480 -13.03 -9.07 -1.50
CA SER A 480 -13.95 -9.75 -2.41
C SER A 480 -15.26 -8.98 -2.56
N ARG A 481 -16.05 -9.41 -3.52
CA ARG A 481 -17.36 -8.85 -3.81
C ARG A 481 -18.44 -9.91 -3.57
N LEU A 482 -19.62 -9.48 -3.22
CA LEU A 482 -20.78 -10.36 -3.02
C LEU A 482 -22.06 -9.66 -3.52
N ALA A 483 -23.08 -10.46 -3.79
CA ALA A 483 -24.42 -9.92 -4.04
C ALA A 483 -25.01 -9.41 -2.72
N SER A 484 -25.31 -8.10 -2.66
CA SER A 484 -25.93 -7.52 -1.46
C SER A 484 -27.40 -7.88 -1.39
N LYS A 485 -27.86 -8.23 -0.19
CA LYS A 485 -29.27 -8.47 0.13
C LYS A 485 -29.81 -7.51 1.18
N ASP A 486 -28.94 -6.65 1.75
CA ASP A 486 -29.25 -5.72 2.85
C ASP A 486 -29.97 -6.38 4.06
N GLU A 487 -29.68 -7.65 4.29
CA GLU A 487 -30.20 -8.43 5.42
C GLU A 487 -29.39 -8.12 6.68
N ARG A 488 -30.04 -8.28 7.84
CA ARG A 488 -29.43 -8.03 9.16
C ARG A 488 -29.69 -9.20 10.08
N GLU A 489 -28.68 -9.57 10.85
CA GLU A 489 -28.71 -10.67 11.78
C GLU A 489 -28.04 -10.27 13.10
N GLU A 490 -28.56 -10.71 14.22
CA GLU A 490 -27.88 -10.59 15.50
C GLU A 490 -26.71 -11.58 15.57
N THR A 491 -25.61 -11.11 16.10
CA THR A 491 -24.37 -11.89 16.27
C THR A 491 -24.04 -11.96 17.76
N PRO A 492 -24.66 -12.85 18.53
CA PRO A 492 -24.44 -12.97 19.97
C PRO A 492 -22.95 -13.15 20.27
N PHE A 493 -22.47 -12.42 21.26
CA PHE A 493 -21.03 -12.38 21.60
C PHE A 493 -20.47 -13.79 21.87
N GLY A 494 -19.37 -14.12 21.20
CA GLY A 494 -18.65 -15.38 21.37
C GLY A 494 -19.41 -16.62 20.85
N LYS A 495 -20.43 -16.46 20.01
CA LYS A 495 -21.20 -17.59 19.47
C LYS A 495 -20.89 -17.90 18.02
N TRP A 496 -20.86 -19.19 17.70
CA TRP A 496 -20.74 -19.71 16.34
C TRP A 496 -22.12 -20.12 15.80
N LYS A 497 -22.24 -20.15 14.48
CA LYS A 497 -23.48 -20.58 13.83
C LYS A 497 -23.31 -21.99 13.26
N LYS A 498 -24.20 -22.88 13.63
CA LYS A 498 -24.30 -24.21 13.01
C LYS A 498 -25.10 -24.09 11.71
N GLU A 499 -24.41 -24.15 10.58
CA GLU A 499 -24.98 -24.00 9.24
C GLU A 499 -25.56 -25.30 8.68
N LEU A 500 -24.96 -26.45 9.01
CA LEU A 500 -25.41 -27.79 8.65
C LEU A 500 -25.27 -28.74 9.84
N SER A 501 -26.11 -29.77 9.89
CA SER A 501 -26.05 -30.81 10.92
C SER A 501 -25.79 -32.19 10.31
N GLY A 502 -24.83 -32.91 10.85
CA GLY A 502 -24.44 -34.27 10.47
C GLY A 502 -23.83 -35.02 11.66
N ASN A 503 -23.27 -36.23 11.45
CA ASN A 503 -22.97 -37.12 12.55
C ASN A 503 -21.49 -37.36 12.85
N LYS A 504 -20.68 -37.58 11.80
CA LYS A 504 -19.30 -38.11 11.99
C LYS A 504 -18.21 -37.09 11.84
N THR A 505 -18.41 -36.15 10.95
CA THR A 505 -17.42 -35.11 10.63
C THR A 505 -18.01 -33.74 10.94
N ALA A 506 -17.26 -32.95 11.69
CA ALA A 506 -17.51 -31.51 11.84
C ALA A 506 -16.49 -30.72 11.04
N ILE A 507 -16.95 -29.67 10.37
CA ILE A 507 -16.11 -28.68 9.72
C ILE A 507 -16.31 -27.37 10.45
N VAL A 508 -15.22 -26.78 10.95
CA VAL A 508 -15.20 -25.43 11.52
C VAL A 508 -14.58 -24.52 10.47
N SER A 509 -15.40 -23.63 9.91
CA SER A 509 -15.03 -22.77 8.77
C SER A 509 -15.04 -21.30 9.15
N VAL A 510 -14.11 -20.53 8.60
CA VAL A 510 -13.95 -19.09 8.84
C VAL A 510 -14.29 -18.29 7.58
N GLY A 511 -15.05 -17.21 7.73
CA GLY A 511 -15.27 -16.20 6.70
C GLY A 511 -16.16 -16.63 5.52
N PRO A 512 -16.17 -15.84 4.43
CA PRO A 512 -17.17 -15.98 3.35
C PRO A 512 -17.18 -17.31 2.61
N LEU A 513 -16.05 -18.01 2.47
CA LEU A 513 -16.01 -19.34 1.82
C LEU A 513 -16.84 -20.39 2.56
N THR A 514 -17.24 -20.11 3.80
CA THR A 514 -18.20 -20.95 4.56
C THR A 514 -19.54 -21.10 3.82
N LEU A 515 -19.99 -20.07 3.11
CA LEU A 515 -21.27 -20.13 2.38
C LEU A 515 -21.18 -21.00 1.14
N GLU A 516 -20.10 -20.89 0.39
CA GLU A 516 -19.84 -21.75 -0.77
C GLU A 516 -19.72 -23.21 -0.32
N LEU A 517 -19.00 -23.44 0.76
CA LEU A 517 -18.87 -24.76 1.36
C LEU A 517 -20.22 -25.32 1.84
N LYS A 518 -21.09 -24.48 2.44
CA LYS A 518 -22.45 -24.86 2.84
C LYS A 518 -23.28 -25.37 1.66
N GLU A 519 -23.23 -24.68 0.52
CA GLU A 519 -23.96 -25.09 -0.68
C GLU A 519 -23.48 -26.46 -1.19
N LEU A 520 -22.15 -26.63 -1.29
CA LEU A 520 -21.52 -27.89 -1.74
C LEU A 520 -21.78 -29.07 -0.79
N LEU A 521 -21.97 -28.80 0.48
CA LEU A 521 -22.19 -29.81 1.54
C LEU A 521 -23.66 -30.10 1.82
N SER A 522 -24.61 -29.43 1.18
CA SER A 522 -26.04 -29.49 1.49
C SER A 522 -26.64 -30.90 1.52
N GLU A 523 -26.10 -31.81 0.69
CA GLU A 523 -26.52 -33.22 0.62
C GLU A 523 -25.59 -34.19 1.37
N LYS A 524 -24.56 -33.68 2.08
CA LYS A 524 -23.61 -34.49 2.82
C LYS A 524 -23.99 -34.61 4.30
N ASN A 525 -23.66 -35.74 4.91
CA ASN A 525 -23.90 -35.96 6.33
C ASN A 525 -22.74 -35.42 7.19
N VAL A 526 -22.50 -34.09 7.11
CA VAL A 526 -21.48 -33.38 7.86
C VAL A 526 -22.07 -32.22 8.64
N THR A 527 -21.48 -31.88 9.77
CA THR A 527 -21.81 -30.66 10.50
C THR A 527 -20.89 -29.54 10.02
N LEU A 528 -21.45 -28.38 9.74
CA LEU A 528 -20.70 -27.18 9.40
C LEU A 528 -20.95 -26.08 10.42
N TYR A 529 -19.89 -25.60 11.06
CA TYR A 529 -19.90 -24.43 11.92
C TYR A 529 -19.27 -23.24 11.20
N ASN A 530 -19.93 -22.10 11.23
CA ASN A 530 -19.36 -20.80 10.90
C ASN A 530 -18.75 -20.22 12.18
N ALA A 531 -17.41 -20.19 12.24
CA ALA A 531 -16.65 -19.63 13.35
C ALA A 531 -16.59 -18.10 13.25
N LEU A 532 -17.71 -17.43 13.48
CA LEU A 532 -17.84 -15.97 13.43
C LEU A 532 -16.89 -15.25 14.41
N TYR A 533 -16.70 -15.83 15.61
CA TYR A 533 -15.76 -15.38 16.64
C TYR A 533 -14.59 -16.35 16.71
N LEU A 534 -13.38 -15.84 16.38
CA LEU A 534 -12.13 -16.60 16.51
C LEU A 534 -11.59 -16.47 17.94
N LYS A 535 -11.86 -15.32 18.57
CA LYS A 535 -11.55 -15.03 19.97
C LYS A 535 -12.60 -14.06 20.55
N PRO A 536 -13.31 -14.44 21.62
CA PRO A 536 -13.30 -15.77 22.23
C PRO A 536 -13.90 -16.84 21.31
N MET A 537 -13.43 -18.07 21.39
CA MET A 537 -14.07 -19.21 20.74
C MET A 537 -15.42 -19.51 21.44
N ASP A 538 -16.38 -20.13 20.73
CA ASP A 538 -17.64 -20.59 21.35
C ASP A 538 -17.35 -21.76 22.30
N GLU A 539 -17.37 -21.49 23.60
CA GLU A 539 -17.03 -22.44 24.65
C GLU A 539 -17.93 -23.71 24.63
N GLU A 540 -19.18 -23.56 24.22
CA GLU A 540 -20.10 -24.70 24.14
C GLU A 540 -19.72 -25.63 22.99
N VAL A 541 -19.43 -25.06 21.84
CA VAL A 541 -19.02 -25.83 20.67
C VAL A 541 -17.64 -26.47 20.89
N VAL A 542 -16.65 -25.71 21.32
CA VAL A 542 -15.26 -26.21 21.43
C VAL A 542 -15.01 -27.15 22.61
N ASN A 543 -15.82 -27.07 23.69
CA ASN A 543 -15.66 -27.90 24.89
C ASN A 543 -16.64 -29.07 24.96
N LYS A 544 -17.71 -29.09 24.14
CA LYS A 544 -18.75 -30.14 24.22
C LYS A 544 -19.09 -30.71 22.84
N GLU A 545 -19.58 -29.85 21.90
CA GLU A 545 -20.13 -30.35 20.65
C GLU A 545 -19.10 -31.02 19.77
N LEU A 546 -17.88 -30.42 19.59
CA LEU A 546 -16.83 -30.97 18.74
C LEU A 546 -16.34 -32.34 19.23
N PHE A 547 -16.44 -32.66 20.52
CA PHE A 547 -16.02 -33.94 21.08
C PHE A 547 -16.95 -35.13 20.66
N ASN A 548 -18.11 -34.86 20.09
CA ASN A 548 -19.03 -35.88 19.60
C ASN A 548 -18.71 -36.38 18.19
N TYR A 549 -17.73 -35.77 17.50
CA TYR A 549 -17.38 -36.14 16.13
C TYR A 549 -16.15 -37.01 16.09
N GLU A 550 -16.12 -37.95 15.13
CA GLU A 550 -14.93 -38.80 14.85
C GLU A 550 -13.80 -37.99 14.18
N ARG A 551 -14.18 -36.92 13.46
CA ARG A 551 -13.25 -36.06 12.70
C ARG A 551 -13.66 -34.60 12.80
N VAL A 552 -12.67 -33.71 13.03
CA VAL A 552 -12.83 -32.26 12.96
C VAL A 552 -11.88 -31.71 11.88
N ILE A 553 -12.45 -31.07 10.88
CA ILE A 553 -11.72 -30.32 9.84
C ILE A 553 -11.80 -28.84 10.21
N ILE A 554 -10.65 -28.18 10.35
CA ILE A 554 -10.59 -26.76 10.63
C ILE A 554 -10.16 -26.08 9.35
N TYR A 555 -11.05 -25.27 8.76
CA TYR A 555 -10.88 -24.65 7.46
C TYR A 555 -10.82 -23.14 7.60
N ASP A 556 -9.63 -22.57 7.42
CA ASP A 556 -9.37 -21.14 7.45
C ASP A 556 -8.50 -20.73 6.25
N ALA A 557 -9.12 -20.35 5.17
CA ALA A 557 -8.44 -19.87 3.96
C ALA A 557 -7.98 -18.39 4.06
N TYR A 558 -8.19 -17.75 5.20
CA TYR A 558 -7.93 -16.33 5.40
C TYR A 558 -6.74 -16.02 6.31
N ALA A 559 -6.09 -17.05 6.85
CA ALA A 559 -4.92 -16.90 7.70
C ALA A 559 -3.92 -18.04 7.48
N ILE A 560 -2.68 -17.81 7.92
CA ILE A 560 -1.67 -18.89 7.97
C ILE A 560 -2.06 -19.93 9.02
N GLU A 561 -1.57 -21.15 8.86
CA GLU A 561 -1.87 -22.26 9.75
C GLU A 561 -1.56 -21.97 11.23
N ASN A 562 -0.63 -21.06 11.53
CA ASN A 562 -0.27 -20.63 12.89
C ASN A 562 -1.29 -19.65 13.53
N GLY A 563 -2.45 -19.44 12.90
CA GLY A 563 -3.57 -18.66 13.40
C GLY A 563 -4.58 -19.49 14.20
N PHE A 564 -5.86 -19.20 13.96
CA PHE A 564 -7.01 -19.84 14.61
C PHE A 564 -7.01 -21.36 14.44
N ALA A 565 -6.66 -21.86 13.25
CA ALA A 565 -6.68 -23.28 12.98
C ALA A 565 -5.80 -24.08 13.96
N SER A 566 -4.58 -23.64 14.18
CA SER A 566 -3.66 -24.27 15.14
C SER A 566 -4.09 -24.09 16.60
N GLN A 567 -4.65 -22.92 16.96
CA GLN A 567 -5.13 -22.67 18.31
C GLN A 567 -6.32 -23.57 18.68
N LEU A 568 -7.28 -23.75 17.76
CA LEU A 568 -8.40 -24.65 17.97
C LEU A 568 -7.94 -26.12 18.04
N ALA A 569 -7.00 -26.54 17.17
CA ALA A 569 -6.42 -27.87 17.22
C ALA A 569 -5.70 -28.16 18.54
N ALA A 570 -4.91 -27.20 19.02
CA ALA A 570 -4.21 -27.29 20.32
C ALA A 570 -5.22 -27.35 21.48
N HIS A 571 -6.29 -26.56 21.43
CA HIS A 571 -7.37 -26.59 22.42
C HIS A 571 -8.01 -27.97 22.48
N LEU A 572 -8.46 -28.53 21.36
CA LEU A 572 -9.08 -29.86 21.30
C LEU A 572 -8.13 -30.95 21.81
N ALA A 573 -6.86 -30.93 21.39
CA ALA A 573 -5.87 -31.91 21.82
C ALA A 573 -5.59 -31.84 23.34
N SER A 574 -5.43 -30.63 23.88
CA SER A 574 -5.17 -30.43 25.32
C SER A 574 -6.35 -30.80 26.22
N HIS A 575 -7.58 -30.76 25.70
CA HIS A 575 -8.79 -31.17 26.42
C HIS A 575 -9.18 -32.64 26.17
N GLY A 576 -8.31 -33.40 25.49
CA GLY A 576 -8.45 -34.84 25.37
C GLY A 576 -9.35 -35.33 24.23
N TYR A 577 -9.54 -34.51 23.18
CA TYR A 577 -10.20 -34.98 21.96
C TYR A 577 -9.43 -36.15 21.36
N LYS A 578 -10.17 -37.22 20.97
CA LYS A 578 -9.56 -38.48 20.48
C LYS A 578 -9.78 -38.73 18.99
N GLY A 579 -10.61 -37.91 18.35
CA GLY A 579 -10.87 -38.02 16.91
C GLY A 579 -9.71 -37.44 16.07
N GLN A 580 -9.85 -37.54 14.76
CA GLN A 580 -8.92 -36.98 13.80
C GLN A 580 -9.09 -35.46 13.68
N ILE A 581 -8.00 -34.70 13.73
CA ILE A 581 -7.98 -33.26 13.43
C ILE A 581 -7.27 -33.06 12.09
N ILE A 582 -7.89 -32.32 11.18
CA ILE A 582 -7.32 -31.95 9.87
C ILE A 582 -7.31 -30.42 9.78
N LEU A 583 -6.14 -29.84 9.55
CA LEU A 583 -5.99 -28.40 9.31
C LEU A 583 -5.98 -28.10 7.81
N LYS A 584 -6.74 -27.09 7.41
CA LYS A 584 -6.79 -26.52 6.08
C LYS A 584 -6.70 -25.00 6.21
N ALA A 585 -5.50 -24.48 6.16
CA ALA A 585 -5.18 -23.07 6.26
C ALA A 585 -4.02 -22.73 5.31
N VAL A 586 -3.71 -21.44 5.15
CA VAL A 586 -2.60 -21.02 4.29
C VAL A 586 -1.28 -21.53 4.90
N PRO A 587 -0.41 -22.18 4.13
CA PRO A 587 0.84 -22.73 4.66
C PRO A 587 1.82 -21.63 5.09
N ASP A 588 2.81 -22.01 5.91
CA ASP A 588 3.87 -21.11 6.40
C ASP A 588 4.91 -20.82 5.29
N GLU A 589 4.47 -20.08 4.27
CA GLU A 589 5.32 -19.60 3.18
C GLU A 589 4.84 -18.25 2.64
N PHE A 590 5.73 -17.50 1.95
CA PHE A 590 5.35 -16.27 1.25
C PHE A 590 4.62 -16.60 -0.04
N ILE A 591 3.34 -16.23 -0.11
CA ILE A 591 2.46 -16.56 -1.24
C ILE A 591 2.65 -15.56 -2.38
N GLU A 592 3.13 -16.04 -3.51
CA GLU A 592 3.44 -15.26 -4.70
C GLU A 592 2.18 -14.69 -5.39
N HIS A 593 2.38 -13.71 -6.27
CA HIS A 593 1.32 -13.10 -7.05
C HIS A 593 0.68 -14.09 -8.04
N ALA A 594 -0.63 -14.11 -8.04
CA ALA A 594 -1.49 -14.88 -8.94
C ALA A 594 -2.93 -14.35 -8.80
N SER A 595 -3.91 -14.93 -9.48
CA SER A 595 -5.29 -14.70 -9.08
C SER A 595 -5.56 -15.37 -7.72
N GLN A 596 -6.46 -14.82 -6.92
CA GLN A 596 -6.84 -15.41 -5.62
C GLN A 596 -7.29 -16.87 -5.76
N LYS A 597 -8.02 -17.19 -6.84
CA LYS A 597 -8.47 -18.56 -7.13
C LYS A 597 -7.29 -19.51 -7.39
N GLU A 598 -6.27 -19.07 -8.15
CA GLU A 598 -5.06 -19.89 -8.38
C GLU A 598 -4.29 -20.09 -7.07
N GLN A 599 -4.20 -19.07 -6.22
CA GLN A 599 -3.56 -19.18 -4.91
C GLN A 599 -4.29 -20.20 -4.03
N LEU A 600 -5.60 -20.09 -3.88
CA LEU A 600 -6.42 -21.06 -3.11
C LEU A 600 -6.30 -22.48 -3.67
N SER A 601 -6.39 -22.63 -5.00
CA SER A 601 -6.29 -23.93 -5.67
C SER A 601 -4.94 -24.61 -5.43
N LYS A 602 -3.86 -23.85 -5.51
CA LYS A 602 -2.49 -24.36 -5.31
C LYS A 602 -2.30 -25.02 -3.95
N TYR A 603 -2.96 -24.48 -2.93
CA TYR A 603 -2.81 -24.95 -1.54
C TYR A 603 -3.95 -25.86 -1.06
N GLY A 604 -4.84 -26.27 -1.96
CA GLY A 604 -5.95 -27.16 -1.61
C GLY A 604 -6.98 -26.49 -0.69
N LEU A 605 -7.20 -25.18 -0.88
CA LEU A 605 -8.08 -24.34 -0.06
C LEU A 605 -9.35 -23.89 -0.80
N LEU A 606 -9.59 -24.34 -2.04
CA LEU A 606 -10.89 -24.13 -2.65
C LEU A 606 -11.96 -24.97 -1.94
N PRO A 607 -13.20 -24.47 -1.79
CA PRO A 607 -14.30 -25.24 -1.16
C PRO A 607 -14.49 -26.63 -1.79
N GLU A 608 -14.34 -26.77 -3.11
CA GLU A 608 -14.43 -28.06 -3.82
C GLU A 608 -13.35 -29.05 -3.37
N GLN A 609 -12.15 -28.56 -3.07
CA GLN A 609 -11.01 -29.39 -2.61
C GLN A 609 -11.20 -29.87 -1.16
N ILE A 610 -12.01 -29.16 -0.37
CA ILE A 610 -12.38 -29.61 0.98
C ILE A 610 -13.30 -30.84 0.90
N LEU A 611 -14.12 -30.98 -0.13
CA LEU A 611 -14.96 -32.18 -0.34
C LEU A 611 -14.14 -33.46 -0.49
N GLU A 612 -12.92 -33.38 -1.02
CA GLU A 612 -12.08 -34.56 -1.30
C GLU A 612 -11.55 -35.22 0.00
N ILE A 613 -11.63 -34.54 1.13
CA ILE A 613 -11.09 -34.99 2.41
C ILE A 613 -12.17 -35.34 3.44
N ILE A 614 -13.45 -35.25 3.06
CA ILE A 614 -14.64 -35.63 3.89
C ILE A 614 -14.95 -37.15 3.74
#